data_420a952e9a405bdb3f38e8bce4e9c832
#
_entry.id   420a952e9a405bdb3f38e8bce4e9c832
#
_cell.length_a   1.000
_cell.length_b   1.000
_cell.length_c   1.000
_cell.angle_alpha   90.00
_cell.angle_beta   90.00
_cell.angle_gamma   90.00
#
_symmetry.space_group_name_H-M   'P 1'
#
loop_
_entity.id
_entity.type
_entity.pdbx_description
1 polymer ?
#
loop_
_entity_poly.entity_id
_entity_poly.type
_entity_poly.pdbx_seq_one_letter_code
_entity_poly.pdbx_strand_id
1 'polypeptide(L)'
;GYRDIKILDEDVVRNGDYVDIELRIEPGRKYYFRNIEWTGNYIYNEEVLNEVLAISKGDIYDTETLEKKITYNPKGSDVSSLYQDNGYLFSNIQPIEVGVIGDSVDIEMRVYEGAQATINKIFITGNDRTSDHVIRRELRTIPGQKYNRSELIRTQRELSQLGYFDPESINPVPVPNPQNETVDITWELACLLYTSDAADELCS
;
A
#
# COMPACT_ATOMS: atom_id res chain seq x y z
N GLY A 1 21.02 1.12 -1.29
CA GLY A 1 22.29 1.62 -1.73
C GLY A 1 23.38 0.61 -2.01
N TYR A 2 23.52 -0.44 -1.23
CA TYR A 2 24.56 -1.46 -1.44
C TYR A 2 23.95 -2.68 -2.12
N ARG A 3 24.46 -3.01 -3.33
CA ARG A 3 23.97 -4.14 -4.13
C ARG A 3 24.84 -5.39 -3.97
N ASP A 4 26.13 -5.20 -3.78
CA ASP A 4 27.14 -6.26 -3.81
C ASP A 4 27.60 -6.65 -2.40
N ILE A 5 26.67 -6.67 -1.45
CA ILE A 5 26.97 -7.08 -0.07
C ILE A 5 27.39 -8.55 -0.06
N LYS A 6 28.55 -8.81 0.56
CA LYS A 6 29.04 -10.17 0.79
C LYS A 6 29.14 -10.42 2.30
N ILE A 7 28.62 -11.54 2.73
CA ILE A 7 28.88 -12.07 4.05
C ILE A 7 30.23 -12.78 4.00
N LEU A 8 31.20 -12.27 4.74
CA LEU A 8 32.55 -12.82 4.80
C LEU A 8 32.64 -13.93 5.83
N ASP A 9 31.92 -13.77 6.94
CA ASP A 9 31.95 -14.70 8.07
C ASP A 9 30.66 -14.57 8.88
N GLU A 10 30.22 -15.69 9.44
CA GLU A 10 29.06 -15.73 10.34
C GLU A 10 29.42 -16.56 11.57
N ASP A 11 29.18 -16.01 12.76
CA ASP A 11 29.29 -16.72 14.02
C ASP A 11 27.94 -16.73 14.73
N VAL A 12 27.49 -17.93 15.08
CA VAL A 12 26.17 -18.14 15.72
C VAL A 12 26.39 -18.84 17.04
N VAL A 13 26.23 -18.11 18.13
CA VAL A 13 26.38 -18.61 19.50
C VAL A 13 25.04 -18.71 20.19
N ARG A 14 24.71 -19.88 20.70
CA ARG A 14 23.49 -20.09 21.47
C ARG A 14 23.73 -19.82 22.97
N ASN A 15 23.05 -18.82 23.51
CA ASN A 15 23.08 -18.42 24.91
C ASN A 15 21.72 -18.71 25.60
N GLY A 16 21.52 -19.94 26.06
CA GLY A 16 20.25 -20.34 26.68
C GLY A 16 19.07 -20.25 25.71
N ASP A 17 18.11 -19.36 25.99
CA ASP A 17 16.93 -19.11 25.14
C ASP A 17 17.16 -18.08 24.03
N TYR A 18 18.32 -17.48 23.96
CA TYR A 18 18.72 -16.49 22.97
C TYR A 18 19.77 -17.05 22.02
N VAL A 19 19.82 -16.47 20.81
CA VAL A 19 20.85 -16.75 19.81
C VAL A 19 21.53 -15.43 19.47
N ASP A 20 22.84 -15.37 19.71
CA ASP A 20 23.67 -14.26 19.29
C ASP A 20 24.23 -14.55 17.92
N ILE A 21 24.04 -13.63 16.97
CA ILE A 21 24.50 -13.74 15.59
C ILE A 21 25.45 -12.58 15.31
N GLU A 22 26.70 -12.88 15.04
CA GLU A 22 27.70 -11.91 14.58
C GLU A 22 27.97 -12.14 13.09
N LEU A 23 27.73 -11.09 12.29
CA LEU A 23 27.95 -11.13 10.84
C LEU A 23 29.05 -10.15 10.46
N ARG A 24 30.09 -10.67 9.80
CA ARG A 24 31.11 -9.82 9.17
C ARG A 24 30.73 -9.62 7.71
N ILE A 25 30.41 -8.38 7.35
CA ILE A 25 29.95 -8.04 6.00
C ILE A 25 30.95 -7.12 5.28
N GLU A 26 31.12 -7.35 4.00
CA GLU A 26 31.73 -6.41 3.07
C GLU A 26 30.61 -5.72 2.29
N PRO A 27 30.35 -4.41 2.52
CA PRO A 27 29.17 -3.72 1.95
C PRO A 27 29.25 -3.50 0.44
N GLY A 28 30.47 -3.58 -0.15
CA GLY A 28 30.66 -3.28 -1.57
C GLY A 28 30.56 -1.80 -1.90
N ARG A 29 30.19 -1.48 -3.14
CA ARG A 29 30.03 -0.10 -3.63
C ARG A 29 28.60 0.36 -3.44
N LYS A 30 28.41 1.68 -3.28
CA LYS A 30 27.09 2.31 -3.39
C LYS A 30 26.71 2.48 -4.84
N TYR A 31 25.45 2.19 -5.15
CA TYR A 31 24.88 2.36 -6.48
C TYR A 31 23.88 3.52 -6.48
N TYR A 32 23.71 4.14 -7.66
CA TYR A 32 22.89 5.32 -7.87
C TYR A 32 21.97 5.13 -9.08
N PHE A 33 20.77 5.74 -9.05
CA PHE A 33 19.90 5.80 -10.22
C PHE A 33 20.52 6.66 -11.31
N ARG A 34 20.57 6.13 -12.56
CA ARG A 34 21.05 6.86 -13.72
C ARG A 34 19.92 7.29 -14.62
N ASN A 35 19.16 6.34 -15.17
CA ASN A 35 18.00 6.60 -15.99
C ASN A 35 16.81 5.80 -15.45
N ILE A 36 15.62 6.41 -15.55
CA ILE A 36 14.35 5.77 -15.27
C ILE A 36 13.49 6.00 -16.52
N GLU A 37 13.19 4.94 -17.23
CA GLU A 37 12.40 4.94 -18.46
C GLU A 37 11.07 4.25 -18.20
N TRP A 38 9.99 4.78 -18.78
CA TRP A 38 8.65 4.22 -18.63
C TRP A 38 8.19 3.56 -19.92
N THR A 39 7.58 2.38 -19.81
CA THR A 39 7.02 1.65 -20.95
C THR A 39 5.63 1.15 -20.61
N GLY A 40 4.68 1.26 -21.57
CA GLY A 40 3.29 0.84 -21.39
C GLY A 40 2.40 1.84 -20.64
N ASN A 41 2.87 3.05 -20.40
CA ASN A 41 2.17 4.14 -19.72
C ASN A 41 1.40 5.02 -20.73
N TYR A 42 0.22 4.58 -21.14
CA TYR A 42 -0.62 5.29 -22.14
C TYR A 42 -1.53 6.35 -21.52
N ILE A 43 -1.88 6.21 -20.23
CA ILE A 43 -2.81 7.10 -19.51
C ILE A 43 -2.08 8.31 -18.93
N TYR A 44 -0.91 8.10 -18.34
CA TYR A 44 -0.10 9.15 -17.74
C TYR A 44 1.22 9.30 -18.49
N ASN A 45 1.62 10.56 -18.73
CA ASN A 45 2.92 10.83 -19.30
C ASN A 45 4.05 10.63 -18.28
N GLU A 46 5.27 10.49 -18.77
CA GLU A 46 6.47 10.26 -17.94
C GLU A 46 6.71 11.38 -16.93
N GLU A 47 6.37 12.62 -17.27
CA GLU A 47 6.58 13.79 -16.39
C GLU A 47 5.77 13.65 -15.10
N VAL A 48 4.48 13.30 -15.21
CA VAL A 48 3.58 13.06 -14.06
C VAL A 48 4.04 11.86 -13.24
N LEU A 49 4.42 10.77 -13.90
CA LEU A 49 4.89 9.57 -13.22
C LEU A 49 6.19 9.82 -12.45
N ASN A 50 7.14 10.56 -13.04
CA ASN A 50 8.40 10.93 -12.40
C ASN A 50 8.20 11.91 -11.24
N GLU A 51 7.24 12.84 -11.34
CA GLU A 51 6.90 13.77 -10.26
C GLU A 51 6.40 13.00 -9.03
N VAL A 52 5.52 12.02 -9.22
CA VAL A 52 4.99 11.20 -8.13
C VAL A 52 6.02 10.22 -7.60
N LEU A 53 6.80 9.59 -8.47
CA LEU A 53 7.88 8.69 -8.08
C LEU A 53 8.92 9.43 -7.23
N ALA A 54 9.19 10.71 -7.54
CA ALA A 54 10.12 11.59 -6.83
C ALA A 54 11.48 10.92 -6.57
N ILE A 55 12.04 10.27 -7.58
CA ILE A 55 13.40 9.72 -7.63
C ILE A 55 14.11 10.41 -8.79
N SER A 56 15.27 10.95 -8.50
CA SER A 56 16.07 11.68 -9.47
C SER A 56 17.35 10.93 -9.84
N LYS A 57 17.88 11.25 -11.00
CA LYS A 57 19.22 10.80 -11.39
C LYS A 57 20.26 11.22 -10.36
N GLY A 58 21.06 10.26 -9.88
CA GLY A 58 22.07 10.47 -8.86
C GLY A 58 21.58 10.17 -7.42
N ASP A 59 20.30 9.90 -7.21
CA ASP A 59 19.82 9.40 -5.93
C ASP A 59 20.38 8.01 -5.67
N ILE A 60 20.52 7.66 -4.39
CA ILE A 60 21.00 6.35 -3.98
C ILE A 60 20.01 5.28 -4.45
N TYR A 61 20.53 4.27 -5.15
CA TYR A 61 19.75 3.12 -5.60
C TYR A 61 19.31 2.29 -4.40
N ASP A 62 18.01 2.36 -4.09
CA ASP A 62 17.38 1.62 -3.01
C ASP A 62 16.06 1.00 -3.49
N THR A 63 16.06 -0.31 -3.58
CA THR A 63 14.91 -1.08 -4.09
C THR A 63 13.72 -0.99 -3.17
N GLU A 64 13.93 -0.95 -1.85
CA GLU A 64 12.84 -0.83 -0.88
C GLU A 64 12.13 0.52 -0.99
N THR A 65 12.90 1.60 -1.11
CA THR A 65 12.35 2.94 -1.33
C THR A 65 11.65 3.03 -2.69
N LEU A 66 12.20 2.42 -3.74
CA LEU A 66 11.60 2.37 -5.05
C LEU A 66 10.24 1.64 -5.01
N GLU A 67 10.18 0.46 -4.42
CA GLU A 67 8.95 -0.32 -4.27
C GLU A 67 7.87 0.43 -3.47
N LYS A 68 8.25 1.07 -2.36
CA LYS A 68 7.33 1.90 -1.56
C LYS A 68 6.74 3.05 -2.36
N LYS A 69 7.55 3.72 -3.19
CA LYS A 69 7.09 4.82 -4.03
C LYS A 69 6.22 4.35 -5.21
N ILE A 70 6.37 3.10 -5.65
CA ILE A 70 5.52 2.49 -6.68
C ILE A 70 4.18 2.04 -6.08
N THR A 71 4.20 1.24 -5.01
CA THR A 71 3.03 0.47 -4.56
C THR A 71 2.32 1.05 -3.35
N TYR A 72 3.05 1.61 -2.40
CA TYR A 72 2.48 2.12 -1.16
C TYR A 72 3.41 3.11 -0.48
N ASN A 73 3.05 4.38 -0.51
CA ASN A 73 3.74 5.44 0.22
C ASN A 73 2.87 5.92 1.40
N PRO A 74 3.21 5.59 2.66
CA PRO A 74 2.42 6.01 3.82
C PRO A 74 2.46 7.53 4.05
N LYS A 75 3.41 8.24 3.46
CA LYS A 75 3.62 9.68 3.63
C LYS A 75 3.09 10.54 2.49
N GLY A 76 2.58 9.93 1.44
CA GLY A 76 2.12 10.67 0.26
C GLY A 76 1.53 9.77 -0.81
N SER A 77 1.40 10.32 -2.00
CA SER A 77 0.95 9.56 -3.17
C SER A 77 2.05 8.61 -3.64
N ASP A 78 1.66 7.44 -4.08
CA ASP A 78 2.49 6.50 -4.81
C ASP A 78 2.00 6.37 -6.26
N VAL A 79 2.83 5.82 -7.15
CA VAL A 79 2.47 5.75 -8.56
C VAL A 79 1.24 4.87 -8.78
N SER A 80 1.08 3.77 -8.03
CA SER A 80 -0.10 2.90 -8.12
C SER A 80 -1.37 3.63 -7.70
N SER A 81 -1.29 4.58 -6.75
CA SER A 81 -2.46 5.35 -6.31
C SER A 81 -3.03 6.23 -7.42
N LEU A 82 -2.20 6.78 -8.32
CA LEU A 82 -2.68 7.54 -9.48
C LEU A 82 -3.62 6.70 -10.37
N TYR A 83 -3.22 5.47 -10.63
CA TYR A 83 -4.00 4.54 -11.44
C TYR A 83 -5.25 4.09 -10.70
N GLN A 84 -5.12 3.71 -9.43
CA GLN A 84 -6.23 3.20 -8.61
C GLN A 84 -7.28 4.26 -8.28
N ASP A 85 -6.90 5.53 -8.16
CA ASP A 85 -7.84 6.63 -7.96
C ASP A 85 -8.69 6.93 -9.21
N ASN A 86 -8.23 6.48 -10.37
CA ASN A 86 -8.95 6.57 -11.63
C ASN A 86 -9.58 5.24 -12.08
N GLY A 87 -9.69 4.27 -11.17
CA GLY A 87 -10.37 3.02 -11.41
C GLY A 87 -9.50 1.88 -11.92
N TYR A 88 -8.24 2.12 -12.24
CA TYR A 88 -7.33 1.11 -12.78
C TYR A 88 -6.79 0.18 -11.68
N LEU A 89 -7.70 -0.55 -11.04
CA LEU A 89 -7.38 -1.47 -9.93
C LEU A 89 -6.44 -2.60 -10.38
N PHE A 90 -6.53 -3.00 -11.64
CA PHE A 90 -5.73 -4.10 -12.20
C PHE A 90 -4.37 -3.65 -12.72
N SER A 91 -4.02 -2.36 -12.54
CA SER A 91 -2.72 -1.85 -12.95
C SER A 91 -1.58 -2.51 -12.16
N ASN A 92 -0.48 -2.75 -12.85
CA ASN A 92 0.73 -3.31 -12.26
C ASN A 92 1.95 -2.57 -12.83
N ILE A 93 2.87 -2.21 -11.96
CA ILE A 93 4.09 -1.50 -12.32
C ILE A 93 5.28 -2.32 -11.84
N GLN A 94 6.14 -2.72 -12.75
CA GLN A 94 7.29 -3.55 -12.47
C GLN A 94 8.58 -2.81 -12.80
N PRO A 95 9.42 -2.50 -11.80
CA PRO A 95 10.75 -1.96 -12.03
C PRO A 95 11.68 -3.09 -12.48
N ILE A 96 12.35 -2.90 -13.62
CA ILE A 96 13.31 -3.86 -14.18
C ILE A 96 14.65 -3.16 -14.35
N GLU A 97 15.70 -3.75 -13.79
CA GLU A 97 17.06 -3.31 -14.07
C GLU A 97 17.45 -3.71 -15.50
N VAL A 98 17.71 -2.71 -16.34
CA VAL A 98 18.09 -2.94 -17.74
C VAL A 98 19.58 -2.79 -17.99
N GLY A 99 20.30 -2.14 -17.09
CA GLY A 99 21.74 -1.98 -17.23
C GLY A 99 22.42 -1.43 -15.99
N VAL A 100 23.69 -1.80 -15.83
CA VAL A 100 24.56 -1.26 -14.77
C VAL A 100 25.88 -0.83 -15.41
N ILE A 101 26.23 0.42 -15.25
CA ILE A 101 27.48 0.97 -15.77
C ILE A 101 28.23 1.62 -14.60
N GLY A 102 29.33 0.99 -14.20
CA GLY A 102 30.11 1.42 -13.04
C GLY A 102 29.35 1.23 -11.73
N ASP A 103 28.91 2.36 -11.15
CA ASP A 103 28.10 2.43 -9.94
C ASP A 103 26.67 2.95 -10.21
N SER A 104 26.27 3.00 -11.47
CA SER A 104 25.02 3.61 -11.92
C SER A 104 24.10 2.56 -12.53
N VAL A 105 22.82 2.58 -12.14
CA VAL A 105 21.78 1.62 -12.53
C VAL A 105 20.74 2.30 -13.39
N ASP A 106 20.38 1.65 -14.51
CA ASP A 106 19.25 2.04 -15.35
C ASP A 106 18.05 1.15 -15.04
N ILE A 107 16.89 1.77 -14.87
CA ILE A 107 15.63 1.10 -14.55
C ILE A 107 14.62 1.36 -15.68
N GLU A 108 13.99 0.29 -16.15
CA GLU A 108 12.79 0.34 -16.99
C GLU A 108 11.57 0.05 -16.13
N MET A 109 10.65 1.02 -16.05
CA MET A 109 9.38 0.88 -15.36
C MET A 109 8.33 0.35 -16.35
N ARG A 110 8.04 -0.93 -16.28
CA ARG A 110 7.02 -1.56 -17.12
C ARG A 110 5.65 -1.42 -16.48
N VAL A 111 4.77 -0.68 -17.15
CA VAL A 111 3.41 -0.43 -16.71
C VAL A 111 2.45 -1.32 -17.50
N TYR A 112 1.64 -2.05 -16.76
CA TYR A 112 0.43 -2.68 -17.27
C TYR A 112 -0.77 -1.97 -16.67
N GLU A 113 -1.51 -1.21 -17.46
CA GLU A 113 -2.58 -0.34 -16.94
C GLU A 113 -3.87 -1.11 -16.67
N GLY A 114 -4.16 -2.14 -17.48
CA GLY A 114 -5.36 -2.95 -17.34
C GLY A 114 -6.65 -2.21 -17.66
N ALA A 115 -7.78 -2.82 -17.30
CA ALA A 115 -9.09 -2.22 -17.43
C ALA A 115 -9.50 -1.45 -16.16
N GLN A 116 -10.44 -0.51 -16.31
CA GLN A 116 -11.03 0.18 -15.17
C GLN A 116 -12.05 -0.74 -14.46
N ALA A 117 -11.91 -0.88 -13.14
CA ALA A 117 -12.83 -1.64 -12.31
C ALA A 117 -14.04 -0.80 -11.90
N THR A 118 -15.22 -1.42 -11.98
CA THR A 118 -16.48 -0.87 -11.46
C THR A 118 -16.84 -1.57 -10.15
N ILE A 119 -17.27 -0.82 -9.14
CA ILE A 119 -17.72 -1.39 -7.87
C ILE A 119 -19.04 -2.15 -8.12
N ASN A 120 -19.04 -3.46 -7.84
CA ASN A 120 -20.20 -4.30 -8.01
C ASN A 120 -21.04 -4.35 -6.74
N LYS A 121 -20.46 -4.79 -5.62
CA LYS A 121 -21.16 -4.91 -4.33
C LYS A 121 -20.31 -4.38 -3.18
N ILE A 122 -21.01 -3.92 -2.13
CA ILE A 122 -20.38 -3.50 -0.87
C ILE A 122 -20.99 -4.30 0.27
N PHE A 123 -20.15 -5.04 0.95
CA PHE A 123 -20.47 -5.83 2.13
C PHE A 123 -19.94 -5.13 3.39
N ILE A 124 -20.65 -5.32 4.49
CA ILE A 124 -20.26 -4.81 5.81
C ILE A 124 -20.31 -5.97 6.77
N THR A 125 -19.27 -6.16 7.56
CA THR A 125 -19.15 -7.24 8.55
C THR A 125 -18.61 -6.71 9.87
N GLY A 126 -18.99 -7.35 10.99
CA GLY A 126 -18.51 -6.98 12.33
C GLY A 126 -19.19 -5.77 12.96
N ASN A 127 -20.32 -5.34 12.40
CA ASN A 127 -21.11 -4.22 12.92
C ASN A 127 -22.22 -4.66 13.90
N ASP A 128 -21.96 -5.62 14.78
CA ASP A 128 -22.94 -6.30 15.63
C ASP A 128 -23.82 -5.36 16.49
N ARG A 129 -23.30 -4.19 16.83
CA ARG A 129 -23.98 -3.20 17.67
C ARG A 129 -24.40 -1.93 16.91
N THR A 130 -23.99 -1.78 15.66
CA THR A 130 -24.26 -0.59 14.86
C THR A 130 -25.06 -0.96 13.63
N SER A 131 -26.17 -0.28 13.41
CA SER A 131 -27.00 -0.54 12.24
C SER A 131 -26.28 -0.26 10.94
N ASP A 132 -26.48 -1.13 9.96
CA ASP A 132 -25.88 -1.08 8.62
C ASP A 132 -26.08 0.29 7.92
N HIS A 133 -27.25 0.91 8.09
CA HIS A 133 -27.57 2.21 7.49
C HIS A 133 -26.68 3.36 8.01
N VAL A 134 -26.19 3.28 9.25
CA VAL A 134 -25.29 4.29 9.84
C VAL A 134 -23.95 4.26 9.10
N ILE A 135 -23.44 3.04 8.84
CA ILE A 135 -22.18 2.84 8.12
C ILE A 135 -22.36 3.25 6.66
N ARG A 136 -23.41 2.76 5.99
CA ARG A 136 -23.66 3.04 4.56
C ARG A 136 -23.78 4.51 4.24
N ARG A 137 -24.27 5.33 5.18
CA ARG A 137 -24.35 6.78 5.02
C ARG A 137 -22.99 7.46 4.90
N GLU A 138 -21.97 6.89 5.54
CA GLU A 138 -20.61 7.42 5.55
C GLU A 138 -19.76 6.88 4.40
N LEU A 139 -20.25 5.84 3.68
CA LEU A 139 -19.54 5.30 2.54
C LEU A 139 -19.54 6.27 1.36
N ARG A 140 -18.36 6.64 0.90
CA ARG A 140 -18.19 7.48 -0.29
C ARG A 140 -18.23 6.69 -1.57
N THR A 141 -17.99 5.39 -1.49
CA THR A 141 -18.04 4.47 -2.63
C THR A 141 -19.45 3.86 -2.76
N ILE A 142 -19.98 3.82 -3.99
CA ILE A 142 -21.34 3.33 -4.27
C ILE A 142 -21.26 2.29 -5.39
N PRO A 143 -22.03 1.17 -5.33
CA PRO A 143 -22.12 0.22 -6.43
C PRO A 143 -22.46 0.91 -7.76
N GLY A 144 -21.78 0.49 -8.83
CA GLY A 144 -21.91 1.08 -10.17
C GLY A 144 -20.92 2.23 -10.44
N GLN A 145 -20.23 2.75 -9.46
CA GLN A 145 -19.17 3.74 -9.64
C GLN A 145 -17.82 3.06 -9.96
N LYS A 146 -16.91 3.83 -10.56
CA LYS A 146 -15.53 3.39 -10.73
C LYS A 146 -14.85 3.25 -9.36
N TYR A 147 -13.97 2.27 -9.26
CA TYR A 147 -13.12 2.11 -8.09
C TYR A 147 -12.26 3.37 -7.86
N ASN A 148 -12.10 3.75 -6.61
CA ASN A 148 -11.25 4.86 -6.22
C ASN A 148 -10.65 4.57 -4.84
N ARG A 149 -9.33 4.43 -4.78
CA ARG A 149 -8.60 4.10 -3.55
C ARG A 149 -8.67 5.24 -2.53
N SER A 150 -8.54 6.48 -2.97
CA SER A 150 -8.60 7.64 -2.08
C SER A 150 -9.96 7.76 -1.38
N GLU A 151 -11.06 7.41 -2.06
CA GLU A 151 -12.39 7.43 -1.44
C GLU A 151 -12.57 6.30 -0.40
N LEU A 152 -11.91 5.15 -0.57
CA LEU A 152 -11.87 4.11 0.47
C LEU A 152 -11.11 4.60 1.72
N ILE A 153 -9.93 5.17 1.53
CA ILE A 153 -9.11 5.71 2.63
C ILE A 153 -9.86 6.84 3.37
N ARG A 154 -10.59 7.68 2.62
CA ARG A 154 -11.42 8.73 3.18
C ARG A 154 -12.56 8.17 4.02
N THR A 155 -13.28 7.18 3.50
CA THR A 155 -14.34 6.48 4.22
C THR A 155 -13.81 5.83 5.49
N GLN A 156 -12.65 5.16 5.44
CA GLN A 156 -12.01 4.58 6.62
C GLN A 156 -11.77 5.63 7.70
N ARG A 157 -11.27 6.79 7.33
CA ARG A 157 -11.04 7.91 8.25
C ARG A 157 -12.35 8.46 8.83
N GLU A 158 -13.40 8.60 8.01
CA GLU A 158 -14.70 9.08 8.45
C GLU A 158 -15.36 8.08 9.42
N LEU A 159 -15.31 6.79 9.14
CA LEU A 159 -15.78 5.75 10.04
C LEU A 159 -15.02 5.72 11.38
N SER A 160 -13.71 5.96 11.36
CA SER A 160 -12.90 6.03 12.59
C SER A 160 -13.28 7.23 13.49
N GLN A 161 -13.77 8.33 12.90
CA GLN A 161 -14.17 9.52 13.63
C GLN A 161 -15.55 9.38 14.29
N LEU A 162 -16.35 8.39 13.89
CA LEU A 162 -17.67 8.17 14.51
C LEU A 162 -17.57 7.68 15.97
N GLY A 163 -16.44 7.10 16.37
CA GLY A 163 -16.23 6.58 17.73
C GLY A 163 -17.03 5.31 18.05
N TYR A 164 -17.63 4.65 17.07
CA TYR A 164 -18.35 3.39 17.26
C TYR A 164 -17.49 2.17 17.02
N PHE A 165 -16.42 2.32 16.28
CA PHE A 165 -15.53 1.24 15.84
C PHE A 165 -14.11 1.46 16.34
N ASP A 166 -13.41 0.35 16.54
CA ASP A 166 -11.97 0.38 16.76
C ASP A 166 -11.26 0.85 15.48
N PRO A 167 -10.54 1.98 15.50
CA PRO A 167 -9.88 2.51 14.31
C PRO A 167 -8.91 1.55 13.65
N GLU A 168 -8.29 0.63 14.40
CA GLU A 168 -7.35 -0.36 13.88
C GLU A 168 -8.06 -1.52 13.18
N SER A 169 -9.34 -1.72 13.47
CA SER A 169 -10.16 -2.79 12.89
C SER A 169 -10.90 -2.38 11.62
N ILE A 170 -10.93 -1.09 11.29
CA ILE A 170 -11.64 -0.61 10.09
C ILE A 170 -10.79 -0.93 8.86
N ASN A 171 -11.14 -1.96 8.14
CA ASN A 171 -10.37 -2.45 7.01
C ASN A 171 -11.25 -2.63 5.76
N PRO A 172 -11.05 -1.83 4.69
CA PRO A 172 -11.67 -2.07 3.40
C PRO A 172 -10.90 -3.16 2.65
N VAL A 173 -11.55 -4.27 2.35
CA VAL A 173 -10.98 -5.38 1.58
C VAL A 173 -11.59 -5.39 0.19
N PRO A 174 -10.91 -4.88 -0.84
CA PRO A 174 -11.34 -5.02 -2.22
C PRO A 174 -11.07 -6.44 -2.73
N VAL A 175 -12.09 -7.07 -3.30
CA VAL A 175 -12.00 -8.38 -3.95
C VAL A 175 -12.20 -8.19 -5.45
N PRO A 176 -11.10 -8.12 -6.22
CA PRO A 176 -11.19 -7.86 -7.65
C PRO A 176 -11.69 -9.07 -8.44
N ASN A 177 -12.51 -8.82 -9.45
CA ASN A 177 -12.92 -9.80 -10.45
C ASN A 177 -12.47 -9.35 -11.85
N PRO A 178 -11.29 -9.79 -12.30
CA PRO A 178 -10.75 -9.35 -13.58
C PRO A 178 -11.58 -9.77 -14.80
N GLN A 179 -12.35 -10.87 -14.71
CA GLN A 179 -13.16 -11.37 -15.83
C GLN A 179 -14.31 -10.43 -16.16
N ASN A 180 -14.88 -9.78 -15.15
CA ASN A 180 -16.03 -8.87 -15.32
C ASN A 180 -15.63 -7.41 -15.15
N GLU A 181 -14.35 -7.11 -14.97
CA GLU A 181 -13.84 -5.75 -14.72
C GLU A 181 -14.54 -5.09 -13.53
N THR A 182 -14.85 -5.88 -12.49
CA THR A 182 -15.55 -5.42 -11.30
C THR A 182 -14.75 -5.69 -10.02
N VAL A 183 -15.16 -5.02 -8.95
CA VAL A 183 -14.62 -5.23 -7.61
C VAL A 183 -15.74 -5.25 -6.59
N ASP A 184 -15.74 -6.24 -5.71
CA ASP A 184 -16.56 -6.24 -4.51
C ASP A 184 -15.72 -5.66 -3.35
N ILE A 185 -16.34 -4.85 -2.49
CA ILE A 185 -15.66 -4.23 -1.36
C ILE A 185 -16.29 -4.75 -0.08
N THR A 186 -15.50 -5.37 0.79
CA THR A 186 -15.94 -5.78 2.12
C THR A 186 -15.34 -4.84 3.16
N TRP A 187 -16.19 -4.16 3.93
CA TRP A 187 -15.80 -3.40 5.10
C TRP A 187 -15.82 -4.33 6.32
N GLU A 188 -14.63 -4.64 6.83
CA GLU A 188 -14.45 -5.36 8.07
C GLU A 188 -14.33 -4.36 9.20
N LEU A 189 -15.17 -4.51 10.25
CA LEU A 189 -15.25 -3.58 11.35
C LEU A 189 -15.25 -4.36 12.67
N ALA A 190 -14.82 -3.73 13.77
CA ALA A 190 -15.10 -4.21 15.12
C ALA A 190 -15.67 -3.05 15.96
N CYS A 191 -16.82 -3.29 16.57
CA CYS A 191 -17.42 -2.29 17.45
C CYS A 191 -16.59 -2.13 18.73
N LEU A 192 -16.42 -0.89 19.20
CA LEU A 192 -15.80 -0.60 20.49
C LEU A 192 -16.65 -1.20 21.62
N LEU A 193 -16.02 -1.99 22.48
CA LEU A 193 -16.61 -2.44 23.73
C LEU A 193 -16.45 -1.30 24.76
N TYR A 194 -17.49 -0.51 24.93
CA TYR A 194 -17.56 0.34 26.14
C TYR A 194 -17.86 -0.62 27.31
N THR A 195 -16.88 -0.90 28.13
CA THR A 195 -17.11 -1.51 29.45
C THR A 195 -17.81 -0.44 30.29
N SER A 196 -19.12 -0.60 30.47
CA SER A 196 -19.92 0.21 31.39
C SER A 196 -19.71 -0.26 32.84
N ASP A 197 -18.46 -0.36 33.28
CA ASP A 197 -18.11 -0.75 34.66
C ASP A 197 -17.96 0.43 35.63
N ALA A 198 -18.44 1.61 35.28
CA ALA A 198 -18.35 2.79 36.16
C ALA A 198 -19.68 3.24 36.80
N ALA A 199 -20.78 2.52 36.58
CA ALA A 199 -22.11 2.96 37.05
C ALA A 199 -22.74 2.10 38.16
N ASP A 200 -22.19 0.95 38.55
CA ASP A 200 -22.79 0.04 39.53
C ASP A 200 -22.21 0.14 40.96
N GLU A 201 -21.21 0.97 41.21
CA GLU A 201 -20.62 1.14 42.55
C GLU A 201 -21.18 2.33 43.38
N LEU A 202 -22.22 3.03 42.90
CA LEU A 202 -22.77 4.16 43.61
C LEU A 202 -24.21 3.97 44.12
N CYS A 203 -24.72 2.74 44.15
CA CYS A 203 -26.00 2.37 44.73
C CYS A 203 -25.90 1.19 45.71
N SER A 204 -25.19 1.40 46.82
CA SER A 204 -25.39 0.59 48.04
C SER A 204 -25.04 1.39 49.27
#